data_ad42552f5660801d9e87f9de7a8be584
#
_entry.id   ad42552f5660801d9e87f9de7a8be584
#
_cell.length_a   1.000
_cell.length_b   1.000
_cell.length_c   1.000
_cell.angle_alpha   90.00
_cell.angle_beta   90.00
_cell.angle_gamma   90.00
#
_symmetry.space_group_name_H-M   'P 1'
#
loop_
_entity.id
_entity.type
_entity.pdbx_description
1 polymer ?
#
loop_
_entity_poly.entity_id
_entity_poly.type
_entity_poly.pdbx_seq_one_letter_code
_entity_poly.pdbx_strand_id
1 'polypeptide(L)'
;MRWLLALLCCSVVTLSQASMVETLDGKVIEKVLVLKSAHQLQLINDGKPLKTYRISLGKRPKGTKLMEGDKRTPEGLYWLDWRKTSDRYYLAMHISYPNITDAARSRREGVDPGGMIMIHGTPDTEEFPEQYFHTLDWTDGCIAMRNVDMREIWNLVKDGTMIEIRP
;
A
#
# COMPACT_ATOMS: atom_id res chain seq x y z
N MET A 1 46.96 24.03 -48.54
CA MET A 1 46.86 23.35 -47.28
C MET A 1 45.41 23.50 -46.80
N ARG A 2 44.56 22.44 -46.94
CA ARG A 2 43.13 22.46 -46.55
C ARG A 2 42.99 21.58 -45.34
N TRP A 3 42.63 22.17 -44.19
CA TRP A 3 42.38 21.46 -42.95
C TRP A 3 40.90 21.02 -42.94
N LEU A 4 40.65 19.71 -42.98
CA LEU A 4 39.33 19.11 -42.74
C LEU A 4 39.16 18.91 -41.24
N LEU A 5 38.28 19.68 -40.62
CA LEU A 5 37.79 19.46 -39.27
C LEU A 5 36.70 18.39 -39.32
N ALA A 6 36.99 17.20 -38.82
CA ALA A 6 36.01 16.14 -38.59
C ALA A 6 35.27 16.42 -37.29
N LEU A 7 33.99 16.79 -37.39
CA LEU A 7 33.06 16.88 -36.24
C LEU A 7 32.64 15.46 -35.85
N LEU A 8 33.19 15.00 -34.73
CA LEU A 8 32.76 13.76 -34.09
C LEU A 8 31.45 14.01 -33.32
N CYS A 9 30.32 13.60 -33.91
CA CYS A 9 29.02 13.69 -33.31
C CYS A 9 28.87 12.54 -32.30
N CYS A 10 29.11 12.82 -31.01
CA CYS A 10 28.92 11.85 -29.92
C CYS A 10 27.45 11.76 -29.58
N SER A 11 26.73 10.80 -30.17
CA SER A 11 25.36 10.48 -29.80
C SER A 11 25.34 9.82 -28.43
N VAL A 12 24.95 10.59 -27.42
CA VAL A 12 24.67 10.07 -26.06
C VAL A 12 23.36 9.28 -26.13
N VAL A 13 23.47 7.96 -26.17
CA VAL A 13 22.34 7.07 -26.00
C VAL A 13 21.99 7.07 -24.51
N THR A 14 20.97 7.84 -24.14
CA THR A 14 20.37 7.76 -22.81
C THR A 14 19.61 6.44 -22.71
N LEU A 15 20.21 5.43 -22.07
CA LEU A 15 19.48 4.23 -21.63
C LEU A 15 18.46 4.70 -20.57
N SER A 16 17.20 4.76 -20.96
CA SER A 16 16.09 4.83 -20.02
C SER A 16 16.09 3.53 -19.21
N GLN A 17 16.46 3.59 -17.93
CA GLN A 17 16.26 2.49 -16.99
C GLN A 17 14.76 2.37 -16.75
N ALA A 18 14.09 1.56 -17.56
CA ALA A 18 12.77 1.07 -17.21
C ALA A 18 12.93 0.25 -15.92
N SER A 19 12.35 0.72 -14.80
CA SER A 19 12.32 -0.04 -13.58
C SER A 19 11.63 -1.37 -13.87
N MET A 20 12.38 -2.47 -13.79
CA MET A 20 11.82 -3.82 -13.95
C MET A 20 10.81 -4.03 -12.82
N VAL A 21 9.56 -4.24 -13.21
CA VAL A 21 8.51 -4.60 -12.26
C VAL A 21 8.69 -6.06 -11.90
N GLU A 22 8.89 -6.30 -10.63
CA GLU A 22 8.87 -7.66 -10.12
C GLU A 22 7.47 -8.25 -10.34
N THR A 23 7.41 -9.48 -10.84
CA THR A 23 6.15 -10.18 -11.13
C THR A 23 6.07 -11.43 -10.29
N LEU A 24 4.87 -11.80 -9.88
CA LEU A 24 4.61 -13.06 -9.22
C LEU A 24 4.21 -14.11 -10.27
N ASP A 25 5.02 -15.15 -10.43
CA ASP A 25 4.83 -16.18 -11.46
C ASP A 25 4.66 -15.60 -12.89
N GLY A 26 5.40 -14.53 -13.22
CA GLY A 26 5.30 -13.83 -14.50
C GLY A 26 4.05 -12.95 -14.67
N LYS A 27 3.23 -12.80 -13.61
CA LYS A 27 1.98 -12.02 -13.63
C LYS A 27 2.12 -10.70 -12.89
N VAL A 28 1.52 -9.66 -13.42
CA VAL A 28 1.45 -8.32 -12.81
C VAL A 28 0.29 -8.29 -11.83
N ILE A 29 0.45 -7.62 -10.70
CA ILE A 29 -0.64 -7.40 -9.75
C ILE A 29 -1.55 -6.27 -10.28
N GLU A 30 -2.81 -6.60 -10.52
CA GLU A 30 -3.81 -5.67 -11.04
C GLU A 30 -4.58 -4.96 -9.93
N LYS A 31 -4.79 -5.67 -8.82
CA LYS A 31 -5.55 -5.17 -7.68
C LYS A 31 -5.09 -5.80 -6.38
N VAL A 32 -5.15 -5.04 -5.32
CA VAL A 32 -5.08 -5.54 -3.94
C VAL A 32 -6.50 -5.65 -3.40
N LEU A 33 -6.86 -6.80 -2.82
CA LEU A 33 -8.14 -7.02 -2.16
C LEU A 33 -7.92 -7.28 -0.68
N VAL A 34 -8.58 -6.50 0.16
CA VAL A 34 -8.59 -6.67 1.62
C VAL A 34 -9.94 -7.18 2.06
N LEU A 35 -9.95 -8.31 2.77
CA LEU A 35 -11.13 -8.92 3.41
C LEU A 35 -10.96 -8.76 4.93
N LYS A 36 -11.62 -7.75 5.50
CA LYS A 36 -11.44 -7.36 6.91
C LYS A 36 -11.87 -8.47 7.86
N SER A 37 -13.03 -9.08 7.63
CA SER A 37 -13.55 -10.17 8.48
C SER A 37 -12.66 -11.42 8.47
N ALA A 38 -11.94 -11.64 7.37
CA ALA A 38 -10.99 -12.74 7.24
C ALA A 38 -9.55 -12.37 7.69
N HIS A 39 -9.27 -11.10 7.97
CA HIS A 39 -7.92 -10.57 8.21
C HIS A 39 -6.94 -10.98 7.10
N GLN A 40 -7.37 -10.78 5.86
CA GLN A 40 -6.61 -11.16 4.68
C GLN A 40 -6.40 -10.00 3.72
N LEU A 41 -5.19 -9.93 3.16
CA LEU A 41 -4.85 -9.13 1.99
C LEU A 41 -4.47 -10.09 0.86
N GLN A 42 -5.07 -9.90 -0.30
CA GLN A 42 -4.87 -10.74 -1.47
C GLN A 42 -4.33 -9.91 -2.64
N LEU A 43 -3.34 -10.45 -3.34
CA LEU A 43 -2.85 -9.91 -4.62
C LEU A 43 -3.64 -10.58 -5.74
N ILE A 44 -4.31 -9.77 -6.56
CA ILE A 44 -5.25 -10.25 -7.59
C ILE A 44 -4.68 -10.02 -8.98
N ASN A 45 -4.82 -11.03 -9.84
CA ASN A 45 -4.64 -10.93 -11.28
C ASN A 45 -5.73 -11.75 -11.97
N ASP A 46 -6.32 -11.22 -13.04
CA ASP A 46 -7.41 -11.87 -13.79
C ASP A 46 -8.54 -12.39 -12.87
N GLY A 47 -8.92 -11.54 -11.91
CA GLY A 47 -9.98 -11.84 -10.94
C GLY A 47 -9.66 -12.94 -9.92
N LYS A 48 -8.46 -13.51 -9.92
CA LYS A 48 -8.05 -14.62 -9.04
C LYS A 48 -6.97 -14.19 -8.06
N PRO A 49 -7.01 -14.67 -6.81
CA PRO A 49 -5.93 -14.43 -5.87
C PRO A 49 -4.68 -15.23 -6.26
N LEU A 50 -3.57 -14.54 -6.50
CA LEU A 50 -2.26 -15.15 -6.70
C LEU A 50 -1.59 -15.45 -5.36
N LYS A 51 -1.77 -14.57 -4.38
CA LYS A 51 -1.19 -14.71 -3.06
C LYS A 51 -2.06 -14.07 -2.00
N THR A 52 -2.04 -14.62 -0.79
CA THR A 52 -2.81 -14.16 0.35
C THR A 52 -1.91 -14.00 1.56
N TYR A 53 -2.07 -12.89 2.27
CA TYR A 53 -1.32 -12.55 3.49
C TYR A 53 -2.28 -12.33 4.64
N ARG A 54 -1.82 -12.68 5.86
CA ARG A 54 -2.51 -12.29 7.07
C ARG A 54 -2.19 -10.83 7.41
N ILE A 55 -3.19 -10.09 7.86
CA ILE A 55 -3.08 -8.69 8.23
C ILE A 55 -3.69 -8.42 9.62
N SER A 56 -3.27 -7.30 10.21
CA SER A 56 -3.90 -6.66 11.36
C SER A 56 -4.55 -5.36 10.94
N LEU A 57 -5.63 -4.99 11.58
CA LEU A 57 -6.46 -3.83 11.24
C LEU A 57 -6.47 -2.79 12.37
N GLY A 58 -7.28 -1.76 12.22
CA GLY A 58 -7.57 -0.82 13.29
C GLY A 58 -8.24 -1.49 14.49
N LYS A 59 -7.99 -0.97 15.70
CA LYS A 59 -8.51 -1.50 16.99
C LYS A 59 -10.02 -1.68 17.01
N ARG A 60 -10.75 -1.06 16.08
CA ARG A 60 -12.20 -1.25 15.88
C ARG A 60 -12.44 -1.75 14.46
N PRO A 61 -12.20 -3.04 14.16
CA PRO A 61 -12.14 -3.54 12.79
C PRO A 61 -13.50 -3.56 12.07
N LYS A 62 -14.62 -3.60 12.82
CA LYS A 62 -15.96 -3.72 12.23
C LYS A 62 -16.48 -2.37 11.71
N GLY A 63 -17.00 -2.38 10.48
CA GLY A 63 -17.53 -1.23 9.78
C GLY A 63 -16.47 -0.31 9.21
N THR A 64 -16.88 0.61 8.35
CA THR A 64 -15.97 1.54 7.67
C THR A 64 -15.51 2.68 8.60
N LYS A 65 -14.39 3.28 8.26
CA LYS A 65 -13.90 4.51 8.87
C LYS A 65 -14.85 5.68 8.55
N LEU A 66 -15.22 6.46 9.57
CA LEU A 66 -16.15 7.58 9.46
C LEU A 66 -15.53 8.92 9.82
N MET A 67 -14.64 8.94 10.82
CA MET A 67 -14.03 10.16 11.32
C MET A 67 -12.62 9.89 11.86
N GLU A 68 -11.85 10.96 12.03
CA GLU A 68 -10.56 10.91 12.71
C GLU A 68 -10.69 10.30 14.11
N GLY A 69 -9.71 9.48 14.50
CA GLY A 69 -9.65 8.85 15.83
C GLY A 69 -10.63 7.70 16.07
N ASP A 70 -11.48 7.32 15.12
CA ASP A 70 -12.44 6.23 15.27
C ASP A 70 -11.80 4.82 15.30
N LYS A 71 -10.50 4.72 14.99
CA LYS A 71 -9.69 3.50 15.00
C LYS A 71 -10.21 2.42 14.04
N ARG A 72 -10.91 2.82 12.99
CA ARG A 72 -11.44 1.91 11.96
C ARG A 72 -10.58 1.97 10.70
N THR A 73 -10.45 0.83 10.04
CA THR A 73 -9.92 0.73 8.67
C THR A 73 -11.06 1.03 7.70
N PRO A 74 -10.87 1.90 6.71
CA PRO A 74 -11.92 2.25 5.75
C PRO A 74 -12.34 1.04 4.91
N GLU A 75 -13.57 1.10 4.37
CA GLU A 75 -14.11 0.16 3.39
C GLU A 75 -14.47 0.91 2.13
N GLY A 76 -14.09 0.38 0.97
CA GLY A 76 -14.31 1.02 -0.32
C GLY A 76 -13.21 0.74 -1.34
N LEU A 77 -13.23 1.56 -2.40
CA LEU A 77 -12.22 1.54 -3.47
C LEU A 77 -11.29 2.73 -3.32
N TYR A 78 -9.99 2.45 -3.31
CA TYR A 78 -8.92 3.43 -3.16
C TYR A 78 -7.76 3.07 -4.11
N TRP A 79 -6.69 3.88 -4.05
CA TRP A 79 -5.45 3.65 -4.75
C TRP A 79 -4.29 3.59 -3.76
N LEU A 80 -3.30 2.76 -4.06
CA LEU A 80 -1.98 2.80 -3.41
C LEU A 80 -1.16 3.84 -4.18
N ASP A 81 -1.18 5.09 -3.75
CA ASP A 81 -0.75 6.22 -4.57
C ASP A 81 0.70 6.64 -4.36
N TRP A 82 1.27 6.40 -3.20
CA TRP A 82 2.69 6.62 -2.92
C TRP A 82 3.19 5.72 -1.78
N ARG A 83 4.50 5.62 -1.66
CA ARG A 83 5.15 4.78 -0.66
C ARG A 83 6.36 5.46 -0.04
N LYS A 84 6.76 5.04 1.16
CA LYS A 84 7.96 5.50 1.86
C LYS A 84 8.55 4.44 2.77
N THR A 85 9.85 4.55 3.05
CA THR A 85 10.44 3.90 4.21
C THR A 85 9.94 4.58 5.49
N SER A 86 9.80 3.84 6.56
CA SER A 86 9.30 4.34 7.83
C SER A 86 10.24 3.91 8.96
N ASP A 87 10.73 4.87 9.72
CA ASP A 87 11.60 4.60 10.88
C ASP A 87 10.86 3.82 11.98
N ARG A 88 9.53 3.92 11.99
CA ARG A 88 8.69 3.26 13.00
C ARG A 88 8.10 1.94 12.53
N TYR A 89 7.77 1.82 11.23
CA TYR A 89 6.98 0.71 10.71
C TYR A 89 7.59 0.05 9.48
N TYR A 90 8.92 0.13 9.33
CA TYR A 90 9.71 -0.48 8.27
C TYR A 90 9.41 0.11 6.88
N LEU A 91 8.39 -0.36 6.18
CA LEU A 91 7.93 0.12 4.87
C LEU A 91 6.45 0.49 4.96
N ALA A 92 6.02 1.50 4.19
CA ALA A 92 4.64 1.94 4.21
C ALA A 92 4.16 2.37 2.81
N MET A 93 2.96 1.92 2.41
CA MET A 93 2.26 2.30 1.19
C MET A 93 0.97 3.02 1.56
N HIS A 94 0.78 4.22 1.05
CA HIS A 94 -0.37 5.06 1.35
C HIS A 94 -1.62 4.59 0.59
N ILE A 95 -2.77 4.62 1.28
CA ILE A 95 -4.09 4.39 0.72
C ILE A 95 -4.75 5.75 0.54
N SER A 96 -5.27 6.05 -0.64
CA SER A 96 -5.86 7.34 -1.02
C SER A 96 -7.20 7.63 -0.31
N TYR A 97 -7.26 7.36 0.99
CA TYR A 97 -8.37 7.72 1.88
C TYR A 97 -8.19 9.15 2.41
N PRO A 98 -9.24 10.00 2.50
CA PRO A 98 -10.62 9.74 2.07
C PRO A 98 -10.81 9.88 0.55
N ASN A 99 -11.63 9.00 -0.05
CA ASN A 99 -12.09 9.17 -1.41
C ASN A 99 -13.24 10.19 -1.48
N ILE A 100 -13.77 10.45 -2.68
CA ILE A 100 -14.83 11.46 -2.88
C ILE A 100 -16.09 11.14 -2.08
N THR A 101 -16.42 9.85 -1.92
CA THR A 101 -17.62 9.41 -1.15
C THR A 101 -17.41 9.63 0.34
N ASP A 102 -16.22 9.29 0.85
CA ASP A 102 -15.85 9.51 2.26
C ASP A 102 -15.87 11.00 2.60
N ALA A 103 -15.25 11.83 1.77
CA ALA A 103 -15.21 13.27 1.94
C ALA A 103 -16.59 13.91 1.88
N ALA A 104 -17.48 13.44 0.99
CA ALA A 104 -18.85 13.92 0.91
C ALA A 104 -19.68 13.54 2.14
N ARG A 105 -19.50 12.31 2.64
CA ARG A 105 -20.14 11.85 3.88
C ARG A 105 -19.69 12.70 5.07
N SER A 106 -18.39 12.84 5.26
CA SER A 106 -17.83 13.61 6.38
C SER A 106 -18.28 15.06 6.41
N ARG A 107 -18.39 15.70 5.22
CA ARG A 107 -18.96 17.06 5.12
C ARG A 107 -20.42 17.14 5.57
N ARG A 108 -21.25 16.15 5.18
CA ARG A 108 -22.66 16.11 5.62
C ARG A 108 -22.79 15.92 7.13
N GLU A 109 -21.89 15.14 7.71
CA GLU A 109 -21.91 14.81 9.12
C GLU A 109 -21.15 15.84 9.99
N GLY A 110 -20.48 16.81 9.36
CA GLY A 110 -19.72 17.85 10.05
C GLY A 110 -18.51 17.31 10.82
N VAL A 111 -17.87 16.24 10.33
CA VAL A 111 -16.73 15.61 10.98
C VAL A 111 -15.50 15.62 10.08
N ASP A 112 -14.31 15.57 10.67
CA ASP A 112 -13.07 15.36 9.94
C ASP A 112 -12.93 13.85 9.64
N PRO A 113 -12.79 13.44 8.37
CA PRO A 113 -12.57 12.03 8.03
C PRO A 113 -11.22 11.51 8.54
N GLY A 114 -10.26 12.39 8.80
CA GLY A 114 -8.86 12.06 8.99
C GLY A 114 -8.19 11.64 7.68
N GLY A 115 -7.08 10.91 7.79
CA GLY A 115 -6.29 10.49 6.64
C GLY A 115 -5.11 9.62 7.04
N MET A 116 -4.08 9.60 6.18
CA MET A 116 -2.82 8.87 6.44
C MET A 116 -3.03 7.38 6.75
N ILE A 117 -4.00 6.77 6.10
CA ILE A 117 -4.22 5.32 6.16
C ILE A 117 -3.19 4.63 5.27
N MET A 118 -2.49 3.66 5.81
CA MET A 118 -1.38 2.99 5.15
C MET A 118 -1.48 1.47 5.27
N ILE A 119 -0.87 0.76 4.32
CA ILE A 119 -0.39 -0.61 4.55
C ILE A 119 1.05 -0.46 5.02
N HIS A 120 1.43 -1.09 6.14
CA HIS A 120 2.79 -0.97 6.68
C HIS A 120 3.24 -2.24 7.41
N GLY A 121 4.54 -2.31 7.66
CA GLY A 121 5.13 -3.37 8.48
C GLY A 121 4.86 -3.18 9.97
N THR A 122 5.50 -4.01 10.78
CA THR A 122 5.47 -3.92 12.25
C THR A 122 6.58 -3.05 12.77
N PRO A 123 6.43 -2.47 13.97
CA PRO A 123 7.54 -1.79 14.63
C PRO A 123 8.70 -2.77 14.88
N ASP A 124 9.90 -2.30 14.65
CA ASP A 124 11.12 -3.01 15.09
C ASP A 124 11.41 -2.56 16.53
N THR A 125 10.89 -3.31 17.49
CA THR A 125 11.07 -3.03 18.93
C THR A 125 11.58 -4.27 19.64
N GLU A 126 12.49 -4.07 20.59
CA GLU A 126 12.95 -5.15 21.48
C GLU A 126 11.87 -5.60 22.46
N GLU A 127 10.84 -4.74 22.68
CA GLU A 127 9.80 -4.96 23.71
C GLU A 127 8.80 -6.04 23.33
N PHE A 128 8.43 -6.12 22.02
CA PHE A 128 7.46 -7.09 21.52
C PHE A 128 7.96 -7.78 20.27
N PRO A 129 8.01 -9.12 20.24
CA PRO A 129 8.36 -9.88 19.04
C PRO A 129 7.33 -9.66 17.93
N GLU A 130 7.77 -9.69 16.68
CA GLU A 130 6.93 -9.42 15.50
C GLU A 130 5.62 -10.21 15.49
N GLN A 131 5.65 -11.49 15.89
CA GLN A 131 4.45 -12.35 15.94
C GLN A 131 3.34 -11.82 16.86
N TYR A 132 3.66 -11.02 17.86
CA TYR A 132 2.66 -10.42 18.76
C TYR A 132 1.72 -9.49 17.98
N PHE A 133 2.28 -8.72 17.01
CA PHE A 133 1.52 -7.80 16.18
C PHE A 133 0.59 -8.47 15.17
N HIS A 134 0.71 -9.79 14.96
CA HIS A 134 -0.13 -10.53 14.00
C HIS A 134 -1.38 -11.15 14.60
N THR A 135 -1.49 -11.15 15.90
CA THR A 135 -2.63 -11.75 16.60
C THR A 135 -3.69 -10.73 17.00
N LEU A 136 -3.39 -9.44 16.89
CA LEU A 136 -4.21 -8.35 17.40
C LEU A 136 -4.51 -7.31 16.31
N ASP A 137 -5.67 -6.68 16.41
CA ASP A 137 -5.97 -5.43 15.70
C ASP A 137 -5.47 -4.26 16.57
N TRP A 138 -4.32 -3.72 16.22
CA TRP A 138 -3.58 -2.81 17.08
C TRP A 138 -3.40 -1.40 16.51
N THR A 139 -3.72 -1.19 15.23
CA THR A 139 -3.50 0.10 14.58
C THR A 139 -4.60 1.11 14.91
N ASP A 140 -4.39 2.36 14.52
CA ASP A 140 -5.41 3.39 14.61
C ASP A 140 -6.21 3.57 13.30
N GLY A 141 -6.21 2.53 12.43
CA GLY A 141 -6.95 2.47 11.16
C GLY A 141 -6.13 1.95 9.98
N CYS A 142 -4.82 1.91 10.09
CA CYS A 142 -3.92 1.34 9.09
C CYS A 142 -4.09 -0.19 8.98
N ILE A 143 -3.55 -0.76 7.92
CA ILE A 143 -3.41 -2.19 7.71
C ILE A 143 -1.96 -2.56 8.00
N ALA A 144 -1.72 -3.45 8.95
CA ALA A 144 -0.37 -3.89 9.29
C ALA A 144 -0.15 -5.35 8.90
N MET A 145 1.10 -5.69 8.57
CA MET A 145 1.51 -7.04 8.22
C MET A 145 2.96 -7.29 8.63
N ARG A 146 3.43 -8.54 8.55
CA ARG A 146 4.83 -8.87 8.86
C ARG A 146 5.78 -8.13 7.94
N ASN A 147 6.96 -7.79 8.45
CA ASN A 147 7.96 -7.06 7.66
C ASN A 147 8.41 -7.84 6.42
N VAL A 148 8.48 -9.17 6.49
CA VAL A 148 8.79 -10.02 5.34
C VAL A 148 7.70 -9.94 4.26
N ASP A 149 6.42 -9.98 4.64
CA ASP A 149 5.28 -9.87 3.73
C ASP A 149 5.18 -8.44 3.16
N MET A 150 5.43 -7.42 4.00
CA MET A 150 5.45 -6.02 3.56
C MET A 150 6.53 -5.77 2.50
N ARG A 151 7.71 -6.35 2.66
CA ARG A 151 8.80 -6.27 1.66
C ARG A 151 8.39 -6.90 0.34
N GLU A 152 7.70 -8.01 0.40
CA GLU A 152 7.23 -8.72 -0.80
C GLU A 152 6.19 -7.89 -1.56
N ILE A 153 5.14 -7.39 -0.89
CA ILE A 153 4.14 -6.56 -1.58
C ILE A 153 4.72 -5.22 -2.06
N TRP A 154 5.71 -4.67 -1.36
CA TRP A 154 6.43 -3.48 -1.80
C TRP A 154 7.08 -3.66 -3.17
N ASN A 155 7.62 -4.82 -3.45
CA ASN A 155 8.27 -5.13 -4.72
C ASN A 155 7.26 -5.49 -5.82
N LEU A 156 6.20 -6.23 -5.47
CA LEU A 156 5.21 -6.75 -6.42
C LEU A 156 4.14 -5.73 -6.82
N VAL A 157 3.74 -4.84 -5.92
CA VAL A 157 2.63 -3.90 -6.12
C VAL A 157 3.17 -2.55 -6.51
N LYS A 158 2.69 -1.97 -7.62
CA LYS A 158 3.10 -0.64 -8.10
C LYS A 158 2.31 0.47 -7.42
N ASP A 159 2.90 1.67 -7.39
CA ASP A 159 2.12 2.90 -7.13
C ASP A 159 1.07 3.07 -8.23
N GLY A 160 -0.12 3.52 -7.84
CA GLY A 160 -1.28 3.57 -8.71
C GLY A 160 -2.07 2.27 -8.82
N THR A 161 -1.70 1.20 -8.08
CA THR A 161 -2.52 -0.02 -8.01
C THR A 161 -3.79 0.23 -7.21
N MET A 162 -4.93 -0.25 -7.74
CA MET A 162 -6.21 -0.21 -7.03
C MET A 162 -6.17 -1.11 -5.79
N ILE A 163 -6.74 -0.61 -4.69
CA ILE A 163 -7.02 -1.40 -3.49
C ILE A 163 -8.51 -1.35 -3.19
N GLU A 164 -9.13 -2.52 -3.05
CA GLU A 164 -10.51 -2.70 -2.62
C GLU A 164 -10.52 -3.26 -1.20
N ILE A 165 -11.21 -2.58 -0.29
CA ILE A 165 -11.32 -2.99 1.12
C ILE A 165 -12.78 -3.33 1.40
N ARG A 166 -13.04 -4.58 1.74
CA ARG A 166 -14.36 -5.16 2.05
C ARG A 166 -14.49 -5.52 3.52
N PRO A 167 -15.72 -5.59 4.04
CA PRO A 167 -16.02 -6.10 5.36
C PRO A 167 -15.43 -7.45 5.68
#